data_3b04a8cd146cea8c4451999775bfa067
#
_entry.id   3b04a8cd146cea8c4451999775bfa067
#
_cell.length_a   1.000
_cell.length_b   1.000
_cell.length_c   1.000
_cell.angle_alpha   90.00
_cell.angle_beta   90.00
_cell.angle_gamma   90.00
#
_symmetry.space_group_name_H-M   'P 1'
#
loop_
_entity.id
_entity.type
_entity.pdbx_description
1 polymer ?
#
loop_
_entity_poly.entity_id
_entity_poly.type
_entity_poly.pdbx_seq_one_letter_code
_entity_poly.pdbx_strand_id
1 'polypeptide(L)'
;MMFEIRSEVEPIFTTKDLGDVYIVDDILSRGFPIIFLGYSPKKDIMLTFNCCDVMKGYYVEYVVFETSFNQINRSNNRELQAIELLYEASLNKDLYVLMLDKGGYEEFERVDYADLTGDQIPAIGTYFTYNRNKINQKKSKK
;
A
#
# COMPACT_ATOMS: atom_id res chain seq x y z
N MET A 1 -2.37 -11.40 11.66
CA MET A 1 -3.24 -11.33 10.47
C MET A 1 -2.75 -12.32 9.44
N MET A 2 -3.64 -13.11 8.87
CA MET A 2 -3.22 -14.07 7.85
C MET A 2 -4.09 -13.98 6.61
N PHE A 3 -3.44 -13.93 5.46
CA PHE A 3 -4.08 -14.09 4.16
C PHE A 3 -3.62 -15.38 3.54
N GLU A 4 -4.54 -16.06 2.88
CA GLU A 4 -4.23 -17.24 2.12
C GLU A 4 -3.80 -16.83 0.71
N ILE A 5 -2.55 -17.12 0.36
CA ILE A 5 -2.01 -16.77 -0.94
C ILE A 5 -2.06 -18.01 -1.83
N ARG A 6 -2.77 -17.89 -2.96
CA ARG A 6 -2.85 -18.99 -3.92
C ARG A 6 -1.51 -19.18 -4.62
N SER A 7 -1.21 -20.42 -4.94
CA SER A 7 0.06 -20.77 -5.59
C SER A 7 0.24 -20.12 -6.97
N GLU A 8 -0.85 -19.81 -7.67
CA GLU A 8 -0.80 -19.19 -8.99
C GLU A 8 -0.63 -17.66 -8.96
N VAL A 9 -0.69 -17.06 -7.77
CA VAL A 9 -0.54 -15.61 -7.62
C VAL A 9 0.94 -15.29 -7.50
N GLU A 10 1.40 -14.35 -8.33
CA GLU A 10 2.78 -13.90 -8.27
C GLU A 10 2.93 -12.71 -7.35
N PRO A 11 4.07 -12.58 -6.66
CA PRO A 11 4.32 -11.40 -5.85
C PRO A 11 4.49 -10.16 -6.72
N ILE A 12 4.09 -9.00 -6.20
CA ILE A 12 4.30 -7.73 -6.88
C ILE A 12 5.78 -7.35 -6.85
N PHE A 13 6.45 -7.70 -5.77
CA PHE A 13 7.90 -7.54 -5.64
C PHE A 13 8.40 -8.40 -4.48
N THR A 14 9.73 -8.54 -4.39
CA THR A 14 10.39 -9.31 -3.34
C THR A 14 11.55 -8.52 -2.80
N THR A 15 11.65 -8.43 -1.48
CA THR A 15 12.80 -7.81 -0.81
C THR A 15 13.36 -8.76 0.24
N LYS A 16 14.59 -8.47 0.68
CA LYS A 16 15.22 -9.25 1.73
C LYS A 16 14.44 -9.15 3.05
N ASP A 17 13.98 -7.95 3.39
CA ASP A 17 13.27 -7.73 4.65
C ASP A 17 11.85 -8.28 4.65
N LEU A 18 11.10 -8.00 3.59
CA LEU A 18 9.68 -8.34 3.53
C LEU A 18 9.39 -9.69 2.87
N GLY A 19 10.39 -10.26 2.18
CA GLY A 19 10.16 -11.43 1.36
C GLY A 19 9.24 -11.08 0.20
N ASP A 20 8.46 -12.04 -0.26
CA ASP A 20 7.48 -11.82 -1.31
C ASP A 20 6.32 -10.97 -0.78
N VAL A 21 5.90 -9.98 -1.57
CA VAL A 21 4.75 -9.12 -1.22
C VAL A 21 3.70 -9.27 -2.31
N TYR A 22 2.48 -9.52 -1.90
CA TYR A 22 1.35 -9.78 -2.80
C TYR A 22 0.29 -8.69 -2.68
N ILE A 23 -0.38 -8.36 -3.78
CA ILE A 23 -1.56 -7.48 -3.72
C ILE A 23 -2.72 -8.29 -3.16
N VAL A 24 -3.36 -7.79 -2.12
CA VAL A 24 -4.51 -8.46 -1.50
C VAL A 24 -5.80 -7.69 -1.73
N ASP A 25 -5.75 -6.40 -1.97
CA ASP A 25 -6.92 -5.62 -2.36
C ASP A 25 -6.51 -4.34 -3.06
N ASP A 26 -7.40 -3.87 -3.93
CA ASP A 26 -7.21 -2.66 -4.73
C ASP A 26 -8.24 -1.64 -4.28
N ILE A 27 -7.78 -0.57 -3.66
CA ILE A 27 -8.67 0.48 -3.16
C ILE A 27 -9.05 1.45 -4.27
N LEU A 28 -8.08 1.87 -5.07
CA LEU A 28 -8.29 2.83 -6.16
C LEU A 28 -7.36 2.50 -7.31
N SER A 29 -7.92 2.38 -8.51
CA SER A 29 -7.17 2.17 -9.74
C SER A 29 -7.58 3.17 -10.81
N ARG A 30 -6.60 3.56 -11.65
CA ARG A 30 -6.82 4.41 -12.83
C ARG A 30 -5.91 3.95 -13.95
N GLY A 31 -6.22 2.79 -14.53
CA GLY A 31 -5.35 2.14 -15.50
C GLY A 31 -4.16 1.42 -14.88
N PHE A 32 -3.87 1.71 -13.60
CA PHE A 32 -2.89 1.04 -12.77
C PHE A 32 -3.29 1.26 -11.30
N PRO A 33 -2.79 0.45 -10.36
CA PRO A 33 -3.14 0.64 -8.95
C PRO A 33 -2.59 1.96 -8.40
N ILE A 34 -3.48 2.79 -7.87
CA ILE A 34 -3.12 4.06 -7.22
C ILE A 34 -2.96 3.86 -5.71
N ILE A 35 -3.96 3.22 -5.09
CA ILE A 35 -3.93 2.87 -3.68
C ILE A 35 -4.31 1.40 -3.59
N PHE A 36 -3.45 0.61 -3.01
CA PHE A 36 -3.74 -0.81 -2.84
C PHE A 36 -3.14 -1.34 -1.54
N LEU A 37 -3.65 -2.48 -1.10
CA LEU A 37 -3.17 -3.17 0.07
C LEU A 37 -2.33 -4.36 -0.36
N GLY A 38 -1.17 -4.49 0.26
CA GLY A 38 -0.28 -5.62 0.05
C GLY A 38 -0.11 -6.41 1.33
N TYR A 39 0.38 -7.62 1.20
CA TYR A 39 0.64 -8.51 2.32
C TYR A 39 2.00 -9.16 2.18
N SER A 40 2.76 -9.16 3.27
CA SER A 40 4.04 -9.86 3.40
C SER A 40 3.82 -11.10 4.25
N PRO A 41 3.78 -12.31 3.68
CA PRO A 41 3.65 -13.53 4.48
C PRO A 41 4.81 -13.74 5.44
N LYS A 42 6.01 -13.37 5.01
CA LYS A 42 7.21 -13.53 5.85
C LYS A 42 7.09 -12.78 7.17
N LYS A 43 6.58 -11.56 7.14
CA LYS A 43 6.41 -10.72 8.33
C LYS A 43 5.01 -10.81 8.91
N ASP A 44 4.07 -11.36 8.16
CA ASP A 44 2.64 -11.40 8.50
C ASP A 44 2.10 -9.99 8.77
N ILE A 45 2.41 -9.06 7.87
CA ILE A 45 1.95 -7.66 7.97
C ILE A 45 1.24 -7.23 6.71
N MET A 46 0.29 -6.33 6.86
CA MET A 46 -0.38 -5.67 5.76
C MET A 46 0.28 -4.32 5.51
N LEU A 47 0.46 -3.99 4.25
CA LEU A 47 1.08 -2.74 3.82
C LEU A 47 0.09 -1.96 2.97
N THR A 48 0.07 -0.64 3.13
CA THR A 48 -0.65 0.25 2.24
C THR A 48 0.35 0.86 1.26
N PHE A 49 0.01 0.81 -0.03
CA PHE A 49 0.77 1.41 -1.11
C PHE A 49 -0.02 2.59 -1.62
N ASN A 50 0.55 3.78 -1.50
CA ASN A 50 -0.09 5.02 -1.96
C ASN A 50 0.78 5.66 -3.04
N CYS A 51 0.24 5.72 -4.26
CA CYS A 51 0.95 6.34 -5.39
C CYS A 51 1.13 7.83 -5.14
N CYS A 52 2.36 8.30 -5.20
CA CYS A 52 2.68 9.70 -4.99
C CYS A 52 3.22 10.38 -6.24
N ASP A 53 3.66 9.61 -7.23
CA ASP A 53 4.17 10.19 -8.47
C ASP A 53 4.09 9.19 -9.62
N VAL A 54 3.86 9.72 -10.82
CA VAL A 54 3.88 8.96 -12.06
C VAL A 54 4.81 9.70 -13.02
N MET A 55 5.96 9.11 -13.28
CA MET A 55 7.00 9.76 -14.08
C MET A 55 6.83 9.44 -15.57
N LYS A 56 5.89 10.14 -16.22
CA LYS A 56 5.66 10.13 -17.68
C LYS A 56 5.71 8.75 -18.33
N GLY A 57 5.12 7.75 -17.68
CA GLY A 57 5.06 6.41 -18.23
C GLY A 57 6.31 5.56 -18.02
N TYR A 58 7.36 6.09 -17.40
CA TYR A 58 8.57 5.34 -17.10
C TYR A 58 8.44 4.52 -15.83
N TYR A 59 8.02 5.13 -14.74
CA TYR A 59 7.80 4.41 -13.49
C TYR A 59 6.77 5.11 -12.61
N VAL A 60 6.29 4.34 -11.65
CA VAL A 60 5.32 4.80 -10.65
C VAL A 60 5.99 4.71 -9.29
N GLU A 61 5.85 5.77 -8.50
CA GLU A 61 6.40 5.83 -7.15
C GLU A 61 5.29 5.68 -6.12
N TYR A 62 5.53 4.83 -5.13
CA TYR A 62 4.62 4.60 -4.01
C TYR A 62 5.32 4.86 -2.70
N VAL A 63 4.61 5.47 -1.76
CA VAL A 63 4.99 5.42 -0.34
C VAL A 63 4.30 4.20 0.25
N VAL A 64 5.06 3.38 0.97
CA VAL A 64 4.61 2.09 1.49
C VAL A 64 4.75 2.10 3.01
N PHE A 65 3.69 1.75 3.71
CA PHE A 65 3.70 1.74 5.17
C PHE A 65 2.74 0.69 5.72
N GLU A 66 3.06 0.20 6.90
CA GLU A 66 2.26 -0.83 7.55
C GLU A 66 0.95 -0.25 8.08
N THR A 67 -0.16 -0.96 7.81
CA THR A 67 -1.49 -0.59 8.30
C THR A 67 -2.22 -1.83 8.76
N SER A 68 -3.31 -1.63 9.51
CA SER A 68 -4.23 -2.69 9.89
C SER A 68 -5.57 -2.50 9.17
N PHE A 69 -6.36 -3.55 9.12
CA PHE A 69 -7.73 -3.44 8.58
C PHE A 69 -8.56 -2.43 9.35
N ASN A 70 -8.38 -2.38 10.67
CA ASN A 70 -9.10 -1.41 11.49
C ASN A 70 -8.78 0.03 11.07
N GLN A 71 -7.50 0.33 10.85
CA GLN A 71 -7.08 1.64 10.39
C GLN A 71 -7.65 1.96 9.01
N ILE A 72 -7.63 1.01 8.08
CA ILE A 72 -8.18 1.21 6.74
C ILE A 72 -9.69 1.45 6.82
N ASN A 73 -10.41 0.68 7.63
CA ASN A 73 -11.84 0.88 7.80
C ASN A 73 -12.18 2.24 8.40
N ARG A 74 -11.39 2.69 9.37
CA ARG A 74 -11.57 4.02 9.95
C ARG A 74 -11.32 5.12 8.93
N SER A 75 -10.33 4.95 8.08
CA SER A 75 -10.09 5.90 6.99
C SER A 75 -11.24 5.89 5.98
N ASN A 76 -11.74 4.71 5.63
CA ASN A 76 -12.89 4.58 4.74
C ASN A 76 -14.14 5.26 5.31
N ASN A 77 -14.28 5.27 6.62
CA ASN A 77 -15.37 5.95 7.31
C ASN A 77 -15.09 7.42 7.61
N ARG A 78 -13.98 7.95 7.11
CA ARG A 78 -13.53 9.33 7.30
C ARG A 78 -13.21 9.69 8.76
N GLU A 79 -12.80 8.69 9.53
CA GLU A 79 -12.38 8.88 10.92
C GLU A 79 -10.87 9.10 11.05
N LEU A 80 -10.09 8.60 10.07
CA LEU A 80 -8.64 8.78 10.01
C LEU A 80 -8.24 9.21 8.60
N GLN A 81 -7.48 10.29 8.53
CA GLN A 81 -6.93 10.75 7.26
C GLN A 81 -5.73 9.88 6.85
N ALA A 82 -5.46 9.85 5.55
CA ALA A 82 -4.30 9.12 5.03
C ALA A 82 -2.98 9.59 5.67
N ILE A 83 -2.84 10.91 5.86
CA ILE A 83 -1.64 11.47 6.49
C ILE A 83 -1.49 10.99 7.93
N GLU A 84 -2.58 10.82 8.65
CA GLU A 84 -2.55 10.30 10.03
C GLU A 84 -2.09 8.85 10.07
N LEU A 85 -2.54 8.02 9.12
CA LEU A 85 -2.10 6.64 9.03
C LEU A 85 -0.61 6.55 8.74
N LEU A 86 -0.12 7.38 7.83
CA LEU A 86 1.30 7.43 7.52
C LEU A 86 2.12 7.86 8.72
N TYR A 87 1.68 8.89 9.42
CA TYR A 87 2.38 9.39 10.59
C TYR A 87 2.40 8.36 11.71
N GLU A 88 1.28 7.71 12.00
CA GLU A 88 1.22 6.66 13.02
C GLU A 88 2.18 5.52 12.70
N ALA A 89 2.23 5.11 11.44
CA ALA A 89 3.17 4.07 11.02
C ALA A 89 4.61 4.49 11.25
N SER A 90 4.93 5.77 11.02
CA SER A 90 6.29 6.29 11.17
C SER A 90 6.82 6.23 12.60
N LEU A 91 5.93 6.19 13.58
CA LEU A 91 6.33 6.22 15.00
C LEU A 91 6.95 4.89 15.46
N ASN A 92 6.47 3.76 14.92
CA ASN A 92 6.87 2.45 15.40
C ASN A 92 7.20 1.45 14.29
N LYS A 93 7.04 1.84 13.04
CA LYS A 93 7.19 0.97 11.88
C LYS A 93 8.10 1.61 10.86
N ASP A 94 8.58 0.79 9.93
CA ASP A 94 9.38 1.29 8.83
C ASP A 94 8.49 1.85 7.73
N LEU A 95 8.95 2.93 7.10
CA LEU A 95 8.36 3.47 5.90
C LEU A 95 9.27 3.15 4.73
N TYR A 96 8.68 2.97 3.55
CA TYR A 96 9.44 2.65 2.34
C TYR A 96 8.96 3.50 1.17
N VAL A 97 9.84 3.70 0.22
CA VAL A 97 9.51 4.24 -1.10
C VAL A 97 9.80 3.14 -2.12
N LEU A 98 8.80 2.83 -2.93
CA LEU A 98 8.90 1.82 -3.98
C LEU A 98 8.75 2.48 -5.34
N MET A 99 9.69 2.21 -6.25
CA MET A 99 9.57 2.62 -7.65
C MET A 99 9.48 1.39 -8.53
N LEU A 100 8.45 1.36 -9.38
CA LEU A 100 8.23 0.28 -10.35
C LEU A 100 8.21 0.86 -11.74
N ASP A 101 8.98 0.29 -12.67
CA ASP A 101 8.94 0.68 -14.07
C ASP A 101 8.26 -0.39 -14.93
N LYS A 102 8.02 -0.07 -16.21
CA LYS A 102 7.35 -0.98 -17.13
C LYS A 102 8.18 -2.19 -17.48
N GLY A 103 9.48 -2.11 -17.32
CA GLY A 103 10.39 -3.22 -17.60
C GLY A 103 10.53 -4.20 -16.46
N GLY A 104 9.83 -3.96 -15.35
CA GLY A 104 9.91 -4.81 -14.17
C GLY A 104 11.03 -4.42 -13.21
N TYR A 105 11.75 -3.33 -13.49
CA TYR A 105 12.74 -2.82 -12.56
C TYR A 105 12.04 -2.27 -11.33
N GLU A 106 12.54 -2.63 -10.17
CA GLU A 106 12.00 -2.13 -8.92
C GLU A 106 13.12 -1.60 -8.03
N GLU A 107 12.84 -0.50 -7.36
CA GLU A 107 13.73 0.09 -6.39
C GLU A 107 12.92 0.29 -5.11
N PHE A 108 13.45 -0.22 -4.00
CA PHE A 108 12.73 -0.23 -2.73
C PHE A 108 13.69 0.23 -1.63
N GLU A 109 13.38 1.36 -1.00
CA GLU A 109 14.22 1.95 0.02
C GLU A 109 13.43 2.25 1.28
N ARG A 110 14.03 1.97 2.43
CA ARG A 110 13.50 2.43 3.71
C ARG A 110 13.82 3.92 3.87
N VAL A 111 12.85 4.69 4.33
CA VAL A 111 12.99 6.14 4.53
C VAL A 111 12.42 6.53 5.89
N ASP A 112 12.85 7.69 6.39
CA ASP A 112 12.29 8.28 7.59
C ASP A 112 11.21 9.29 7.21
N TYR A 113 10.22 9.48 8.08
CA TYR A 113 9.14 10.43 7.82
C TYR A 113 9.69 11.83 7.51
N ALA A 114 10.72 12.26 8.22
CA ALA A 114 11.33 13.58 8.04
C ALA A 114 11.96 13.77 6.65
N ASP A 115 12.30 12.67 5.96
CA ASP A 115 12.91 12.70 4.64
C ASP A 115 11.89 12.66 3.50
N LEU A 116 10.60 12.49 3.82
CA LEU A 116 9.56 12.49 2.80
C LEU A 116 9.36 13.89 2.24
N THR A 117 9.20 13.97 0.92
CA THR A 117 8.88 15.23 0.25
C THR A 117 7.39 15.53 0.35
N GLY A 118 6.98 16.76 0.04
CA GLY A 118 5.57 17.14 0.07
C GLY A 118 4.71 16.27 -0.84
N ASP A 119 5.25 15.83 -1.97
CA ASP A 119 4.52 14.98 -2.91
C ASP A 119 4.31 13.56 -2.37
N GLN A 120 5.18 13.11 -1.49
CA GLN A 120 5.10 11.77 -0.89
C GLN A 120 4.14 11.71 0.29
N ILE A 121 3.77 12.86 0.85
CA ILE A 121 2.86 12.94 2.00
C ILE A 121 1.45 13.23 1.50
N PRO A 122 0.45 12.41 1.90
CA PRO A 122 -0.93 12.67 1.50
C PRO A 122 -1.40 14.05 1.99
N ALA A 123 -2.20 14.72 1.18
CA ALA A 123 -2.74 16.03 1.55
C ALA A 123 -3.74 15.89 2.71
N ILE A 124 -3.83 16.94 3.52
CA ILE A 124 -4.83 17.02 4.57
C ILE A 124 -6.23 16.90 3.94
N GLY A 125 -7.10 16.10 4.56
CA GLY A 125 -8.44 15.84 4.04
C GLY A 125 -8.52 14.66 3.09
N THR A 126 -7.43 13.94 2.85
CA THR A 126 -7.42 12.75 2.02
C THR A 126 -7.73 11.52 2.86
N TYR A 127 -8.64 10.68 2.36
CA TYR A 127 -9.04 9.44 3.02
C TYR A 127 -8.91 8.27 2.05
N PHE A 128 -8.59 7.09 2.57
CA PHE A 128 -8.56 5.86 1.77
C PHE A 128 -9.97 5.28 1.69
N THR A 129 -10.79 5.84 0.79
CA THR A 129 -12.16 5.38 0.61
C THR A 129 -12.23 4.36 -0.52
N TYR A 130 -13.01 3.30 -0.29
CA TYR A 130 -13.17 2.25 -1.28
C TYR A 130 -14.58 1.66 -1.18
N ASN A 131 -14.95 0.86 -2.21
CA ASN A 131 -16.26 0.27 -2.27
C ASN A 131 -16.34 -0.99 -1.39
N ARG A 132 -16.98 -0.89 -0.23
CA ARG A 132 -17.14 -2.00 0.70
C ARG A 132 -17.88 -3.19 0.09
N ASN A 133 -18.84 -2.92 -0.79
CA ASN A 133 -19.59 -3.98 -1.46
C ASN A 133 -18.67 -4.83 -2.32
N LYS A 134 -17.70 -4.22 -2.98
CA LYS A 134 -16.70 -4.93 -3.77
C LYS A 134 -15.90 -5.92 -2.90
N ILE A 135 -15.50 -5.49 -1.71
CA ILE A 135 -14.74 -6.34 -0.79
C ILE A 135 -15.62 -7.47 -0.25
N ASN A 136 -16.85 -7.16 0.13
CA ASN A 136 -17.79 -8.16 0.61
C ASN A 136 -18.09 -9.21 -0.46
N GLN A 137 -18.23 -8.80 -1.71
CA GLN A 137 -18.41 -9.72 -2.82
C GLN A 137 -17.23 -10.67 -2.99
N LYS A 138 -16.00 -10.16 -2.87
CA LYS A 138 -14.82 -11.00 -2.94
C LYS A 138 -14.80 -12.03 -1.83
N LYS A 139 -15.19 -11.66 -0.63
CA LYS A 139 -15.28 -12.58 0.51
C LYS A 139 -16.37 -13.65 0.32
N SER A 140 -17.51 -13.27 -0.23
CA SER A 140 -18.62 -14.18 -0.41
C SER A 140 -18.39 -15.20 -1.53
N LYS A 141 -17.46 -14.94 -2.42
CA LYS A 141 -17.12 -15.85 -3.52
C LYS A 141 -16.19 -16.97 -3.11
N LYS A 142 -15.81 -17.00 -1.89
CA LYS A 142 -15.02 -18.11 -1.36
C LYS A 142 -15.93 -19.28 -0.98
#